data_d6305844498367b8cf092fbf26df7dcf
#
_entry.id   d6305844498367b8cf092fbf26df7dcf
#
_cell.length_a   1.000
_cell.length_b   1.000
_cell.length_c   1.000
_cell.angle_alpha   90.00
_cell.angle_beta   90.00
_cell.angle_gamma   90.00
#
_symmetry.space_group_name_H-M   'P 1'
#
loop_
_entity.id
_entity.type
_entity.pdbx_description
1 polymer ?
#
loop_
_entity_poly.entity_id
_entity_poly.type
_entity_poly.pdbx_seq_one_letter_code
_entity_poly.pdbx_strand_id
1 'polypeptide(L)'
;GARVIKGFLEHTKKDWDTMLSINLSGPFYCSQAIVPKMMTSGGGSIINVCSIASYMGRPNRCAYVAAKSGLLGLTRTMAIDLAPKNIRVNGISPGMIASPFNQRFSEGEETGSAWANDNLVGRWGKPEDINGAVVFLASDESSFITGSDIKVEGGWLAARARVGEEAIISD
;
A
#
# COMPACT_ATOMS: atom_id res chain seq x y z
N GLY A 1 3.11 -4.34 -9.00
CA GLY A 1 1.81 -4.93 -8.72
C GLY A 1 0.95 -5.03 -9.96
N ALA A 2 -0.14 -5.76 -9.86
CA ALA A 2 -1.13 -5.90 -10.91
C ALA A 2 -2.53 -5.59 -10.36
N ARG A 3 -3.46 -5.25 -11.25
CA ARG A 3 -4.84 -4.92 -10.89
C ARG A 3 -5.80 -5.39 -11.97
N VAL A 4 -6.86 -6.10 -11.56
CA VAL A 4 -8.03 -6.42 -12.38
C VAL A 4 -9.20 -5.58 -11.87
N ILE A 5 -9.96 -4.98 -12.78
CA ILE A 5 -11.14 -4.17 -12.48
C ILE A 5 -12.33 -4.83 -13.18
N LYS A 6 -13.12 -5.57 -12.41
CA LYS A 6 -14.31 -6.30 -12.85
C LYS A 6 -15.31 -6.38 -11.71
N GLY A 7 -16.59 -6.46 -12.00
CA GLY A 7 -17.64 -6.77 -11.02
C GLY A 7 -17.37 -8.10 -10.30
N PHE A 8 -17.94 -8.27 -9.11
CA PHE A 8 -17.67 -9.47 -8.29
C PHE A 8 -17.96 -10.78 -9.05
N LEU A 9 -19.08 -10.85 -9.75
CA LEU A 9 -19.48 -12.04 -10.52
C LEU A 9 -18.69 -12.24 -11.82
N GLU A 10 -17.98 -11.22 -12.28
CA GLU A 10 -17.19 -11.27 -13.52
C GLU A 10 -15.73 -11.70 -13.28
N HIS A 11 -15.31 -11.79 -12.03
CA HIS A 11 -13.99 -12.28 -11.69
C HIS A 11 -13.89 -13.77 -11.98
N THR A 12 -12.97 -14.13 -12.87
CA THR A 12 -12.65 -15.52 -13.13
C THR A 12 -11.68 -16.06 -12.07
N LYS A 13 -11.57 -17.39 -11.96
CA LYS A 13 -10.54 -18.03 -11.13
C LYS A 13 -9.14 -17.55 -11.53
N LYS A 14 -8.87 -17.36 -12.82
CA LYS A 14 -7.59 -16.85 -13.32
C LYS A 14 -7.31 -15.43 -12.83
N ASP A 15 -8.31 -14.54 -12.84
CA ASP A 15 -8.15 -13.17 -12.33
C ASP A 15 -7.79 -13.20 -10.85
N TRP A 16 -8.49 -14.00 -10.06
CA TRP A 16 -8.24 -14.21 -8.64
C TRP A 16 -6.83 -14.71 -8.37
N ASP A 17 -6.47 -15.85 -8.96
CA ASP A 17 -5.17 -16.50 -8.78
C ASP A 17 -4.01 -15.57 -9.19
N THR A 18 -4.18 -14.83 -10.29
CA THR A 18 -3.19 -13.84 -10.75
C THR A 18 -2.99 -12.71 -9.74
N MET A 19 -4.09 -12.18 -9.19
CA MET A 19 -3.99 -11.09 -8.21
C MET A 19 -3.32 -11.54 -6.92
N LEU A 20 -3.67 -12.71 -6.41
CA LEU A 20 -3.02 -13.28 -5.22
C LEU A 20 -1.55 -13.62 -5.50
N SER A 21 -1.26 -14.24 -6.64
CA SER A 21 0.11 -14.62 -7.02
C SER A 21 1.03 -13.40 -7.04
N ILE A 22 0.63 -12.31 -7.71
CA ILE A 22 1.50 -11.14 -7.88
C ILE A 22 1.57 -10.27 -6.61
N ASN A 23 0.43 -10.05 -5.95
CA ASN A 23 0.34 -9.02 -4.89
C ASN A 23 0.49 -9.59 -3.47
N LEU A 24 0.45 -10.91 -3.29
CA LEU A 24 0.58 -11.58 -1.99
C LEU A 24 1.66 -12.67 -2.01
N SER A 25 1.51 -13.68 -2.87
CA SER A 25 2.43 -14.82 -2.89
C SER A 25 3.83 -14.41 -3.35
N GLY A 26 3.94 -13.50 -4.33
CA GLY A 26 5.22 -12.98 -4.82
C GLY A 26 6.04 -12.34 -3.69
N PRO A 27 5.51 -11.36 -2.95
CA PRO A 27 6.18 -10.79 -1.77
C PRO A 27 6.59 -11.84 -0.73
N PHE A 28 5.74 -12.84 -0.47
CA PHE A 28 6.07 -13.94 0.43
C PHE A 28 7.28 -14.73 -0.05
N TYR A 29 7.27 -15.21 -1.31
CA TYR A 29 8.37 -15.99 -1.86
C TYR A 29 9.67 -15.20 -1.98
N CYS A 30 9.61 -13.92 -2.38
CA CYS A 30 10.78 -13.04 -2.41
C CYS A 30 11.39 -12.89 -1.01
N SER A 31 10.56 -12.67 0.00
CA SER A 31 11.00 -12.58 1.38
C SER A 31 11.62 -13.88 1.88
N GLN A 32 10.96 -15.01 1.61
CA GLN A 32 11.47 -16.34 1.98
C GLN A 32 12.85 -16.63 1.36
N ALA A 33 13.06 -16.19 0.12
CA ALA A 33 14.32 -16.39 -0.57
C ALA A 33 15.47 -15.50 -0.04
N ILE A 34 15.18 -14.25 0.38
CA ILE A 34 16.22 -13.32 0.82
C ILE A 34 16.54 -13.40 2.32
N VAL A 35 15.59 -13.81 3.16
CA VAL A 35 15.74 -13.84 4.62
C VAL A 35 16.96 -14.64 5.09
N PRO A 36 17.30 -15.84 4.55
CA PRO A 36 18.50 -16.55 4.96
C PRO A 36 19.78 -15.73 4.76
N LYS A 37 19.86 -14.95 3.67
CA LYS A 37 21.00 -14.06 3.40
C LYS A 37 21.02 -12.89 4.36
N MET A 38 19.87 -12.29 4.65
CA MET A 38 19.77 -11.20 5.63
C MET A 38 20.23 -11.66 7.02
N MET A 39 19.84 -12.86 7.45
CA MET A 39 20.27 -13.44 8.73
C MET A 39 21.80 -13.56 8.82
N THR A 40 22.45 -14.02 7.76
CA THR A 40 23.93 -14.15 7.73
C THR A 40 24.65 -12.80 7.65
N SER A 41 23.95 -11.74 7.23
CA SER A 41 24.47 -10.37 7.16
C SER A 41 24.15 -9.52 8.39
N GLY A 42 23.61 -10.12 9.47
CA GLY A 42 23.33 -9.43 10.72
C GLY A 42 21.93 -8.84 10.87
N GLY A 43 21.04 -9.07 9.91
CA GLY A 43 19.66 -8.56 9.93
C GLY A 43 19.31 -7.64 8.78
N GLY A 44 18.33 -6.75 8.97
CA GLY A 44 17.95 -5.77 7.96
C GLY A 44 16.48 -5.31 8.02
N SER A 45 16.02 -4.70 6.94
CA SER A 45 14.66 -4.18 6.82
C SER A 45 13.97 -4.70 5.55
N ILE A 46 12.78 -5.24 5.71
CA ILE A 46 11.88 -5.62 4.60
C ILE A 46 10.73 -4.62 4.59
N ILE A 47 10.46 -4.06 3.40
CA ILE A 47 9.40 -3.08 3.20
C ILE A 47 8.41 -3.64 2.17
N ASN A 48 7.21 -3.98 2.62
CA ASN A 48 6.13 -4.44 1.76
C ASN A 48 5.30 -3.27 1.23
N VAL A 49 5.17 -3.16 -0.08
CA VAL A 49 4.30 -2.14 -0.70
C VAL A 49 2.85 -2.64 -0.65
N CYS A 50 2.15 -2.26 0.39
CA CYS A 50 0.72 -2.49 0.61
C CYS A 50 -0.14 -1.54 -0.25
N SER A 51 -1.23 -1.03 0.29
CA SER A 51 -2.12 -0.06 -0.38
C SER A 51 -3.14 0.48 0.62
N ILE A 52 -3.73 1.65 0.37
CA ILE A 52 -4.97 2.05 1.05
C ILE A 52 -6.09 1.00 0.89
N ALA A 53 -6.06 0.21 -0.17
CA ALA A 53 -6.96 -0.93 -0.38
C ALA A 53 -6.79 -2.06 0.67
N SER A 54 -5.74 -2.02 1.50
CA SER A 54 -5.59 -2.92 2.66
C SER A 54 -6.52 -2.55 3.81
N TYR A 55 -7.10 -1.36 3.80
CA TYR A 55 -7.90 -0.79 4.87
C TYR A 55 -9.36 -0.54 4.49
N MET A 56 -9.68 -0.63 3.21
CA MET A 56 -11.02 -0.35 2.72
C MET A 56 -11.38 -1.17 1.48
N GLY A 57 -12.67 -1.45 1.30
CA GLY A 57 -13.19 -1.99 0.06
C GLY A 57 -13.11 -0.98 -1.10
N ARG A 58 -12.92 -1.49 -2.30
CA ARG A 58 -12.98 -0.70 -3.54
C ARG A 58 -13.89 -1.40 -4.55
N PRO A 59 -14.82 -0.69 -5.20
CA PRO A 59 -15.68 -1.29 -6.23
C PRO A 59 -14.85 -1.98 -7.30
N ASN A 60 -15.32 -3.14 -7.75
CA ASN A 60 -14.76 -3.89 -8.87
C ASN A 60 -13.30 -4.35 -8.69
N ARG A 61 -12.83 -4.55 -7.44
CA ARG A 61 -11.43 -4.89 -7.12
C ARG A 61 -11.28 -5.93 -6.03
N CYS A 62 -12.22 -6.87 -5.91
CA CYS A 62 -12.26 -7.83 -4.81
C CYS A 62 -10.95 -8.60 -4.65
N ALA A 63 -10.38 -9.17 -5.70
CA ALA A 63 -9.14 -9.93 -5.65
C ALA A 63 -7.92 -9.06 -5.28
N TYR A 64 -7.85 -7.83 -5.77
CA TYR A 64 -6.78 -6.90 -5.42
C TYR A 64 -6.86 -6.47 -3.94
N VAL A 65 -8.06 -6.12 -3.47
CA VAL A 65 -8.30 -5.76 -2.06
C VAL A 65 -7.93 -6.92 -1.14
N ALA A 66 -8.39 -8.13 -1.46
CA ALA A 66 -8.05 -9.33 -0.70
C ALA A 66 -6.54 -9.56 -0.62
N ALA A 67 -5.82 -9.45 -1.76
CA ALA A 67 -4.38 -9.62 -1.81
C ALA A 67 -3.62 -8.57 -0.99
N LYS A 68 -4.01 -7.29 -1.07
CA LYS A 68 -3.35 -6.20 -0.33
C LYS A 68 -3.66 -6.23 1.16
N SER A 69 -4.87 -6.62 1.55
CA SER A 69 -5.22 -6.87 2.96
C SER A 69 -4.43 -8.06 3.51
N GLY A 70 -4.30 -9.14 2.72
CA GLY A 70 -3.46 -10.29 3.07
C GLY A 70 -1.99 -9.91 3.22
N LEU A 71 -1.45 -9.04 2.34
CA LEU A 71 -0.06 -8.59 2.42
C LEU A 71 0.19 -7.77 3.71
N LEU A 72 -0.76 -6.96 4.14
CA LEU A 72 -0.66 -6.25 5.42
C LEU A 72 -0.66 -7.22 6.61
N GLY A 73 -1.50 -8.27 6.57
CA GLY A 73 -1.49 -9.36 7.54
C GLY A 73 -0.14 -10.11 7.55
N LEU A 74 0.34 -10.48 6.37
CA LEU A 74 1.65 -11.14 6.19
C LEU A 74 2.80 -10.27 6.75
N THR A 75 2.78 -8.96 6.52
CA THR A 75 3.77 -8.02 7.07
C THR A 75 3.87 -8.13 8.59
N ARG A 76 2.74 -8.18 9.29
CA ARG A 76 2.69 -8.30 10.75
C ARG A 76 3.23 -9.65 11.24
N THR A 77 2.83 -10.74 10.60
CA THR A 77 3.31 -12.08 10.97
C THR A 77 4.81 -12.21 10.71
N MET A 78 5.29 -11.76 9.56
CA MET A 78 6.72 -11.75 9.26
C MET A 78 7.51 -10.91 10.28
N ALA A 79 6.98 -9.80 10.75
CA ALA A 79 7.63 -8.97 11.77
C ALA A 79 7.82 -9.75 13.07
N ILE A 80 6.83 -10.54 13.50
CA ILE A 80 6.93 -11.41 14.69
C ILE A 80 7.99 -12.50 14.49
N ASP A 81 7.93 -13.22 13.37
CA ASP A 81 8.78 -14.38 13.12
C ASP A 81 10.26 -14.00 12.88
N LEU A 82 10.51 -12.79 12.35
CA LEU A 82 11.84 -12.34 11.94
C LEU A 82 12.50 -11.38 12.93
N ALA A 83 11.77 -10.84 13.91
CA ALA A 83 12.34 -9.98 14.96
C ALA A 83 13.50 -10.67 15.73
N PRO A 84 13.43 -11.97 16.11
CA PRO A 84 14.55 -12.67 16.75
C PRO A 84 15.79 -12.81 15.84
N LYS A 85 15.67 -12.48 14.57
CA LYS A 85 16.75 -12.52 13.55
C LYS A 85 17.27 -11.12 13.21
N ASN A 86 16.91 -10.11 14.00
CA ASN A 86 17.25 -8.72 13.78
C ASN A 86 16.78 -8.20 12.40
N ILE A 87 15.61 -8.69 11.93
CA ILE A 87 14.99 -8.24 10.68
C ILE A 87 13.68 -7.55 11.03
N ARG A 88 13.57 -6.28 10.65
CA ARG A 88 12.34 -5.52 10.74
C ARG A 88 11.51 -5.73 9.48
N VAL A 89 10.20 -5.81 9.62
CA VAL A 89 9.27 -5.92 8.48
C VAL A 89 8.15 -4.92 8.64
N ASN A 90 8.04 -4.00 7.69
CA ASN A 90 7.03 -2.94 7.72
C ASN A 90 6.33 -2.82 6.37
N GLY A 91 5.18 -2.17 6.39
CA GLY A 91 4.39 -1.82 5.22
C GLY A 91 4.54 -0.35 4.84
N ILE A 92 4.33 -0.06 3.57
CA ILE A 92 3.98 1.26 3.08
C ILE A 92 2.68 1.12 2.31
N SER A 93 1.69 1.95 2.62
CA SER A 93 0.39 1.97 1.94
C SER A 93 0.22 3.25 1.14
N PRO A 94 0.59 3.23 -0.16
CA PRO A 94 0.34 4.35 -1.04
C PRO A 94 -1.15 4.57 -1.28
N GLY A 95 -1.54 5.84 -1.44
CA GLY A 95 -2.83 6.25 -1.93
C GLY A 95 -2.88 6.37 -3.44
N MET A 96 -3.44 7.48 -3.90
CA MET A 96 -3.58 7.81 -5.31
C MET A 96 -2.28 8.44 -5.83
N ILE A 97 -1.38 7.61 -6.35
CA ILE A 97 -0.07 8.03 -6.88
C ILE A 97 -0.14 8.07 -8.42
N ALA A 98 0.22 9.21 -9.00
CA ALA A 98 0.36 9.39 -10.44
C ALA A 98 1.61 8.62 -10.93
N SER A 99 1.38 7.43 -11.44
CA SER A 99 2.39 6.50 -11.90
C SER A 99 1.86 5.75 -13.13
N PRO A 100 2.68 5.05 -13.91
CA PRO A 100 2.19 4.24 -15.03
C PRO A 100 1.06 3.27 -14.65
N PHE A 101 1.05 2.80 -13.40
CA PHE A 101 -0.01 1.95 -12.87
C PHE A 101 -1.38 2.66 -12.81
N ASN A 102 -1.40 3.96 -12.61
CA ASN A 102 -2.61 4.79 -12.45
C ASN A 102 -2.80 5.81 -13.58
N GLN A 103 -1.95 5.85 -14.60
CA GLN A 103 -1.88 6.89 -15.62
C GLN A 103 -3.24 7.22 -16.22
N ARG A 104 -4.00 6.20 -16.68
CA ARG A 104 -5.33 6.38 -17.27
C ARG A 104 -6.36 7.07 -16.34
N PHE A 105 -6.12 7.11 -15.03
CA PHE A 105 -7.00 7.75 -14.06
C PHE A 105 -6.49 9.15 -13.67
N SER A 106 -5.16 9.33 -13.60
CA SER A 106 -4.57 10.60 -13.22
C SER A 106 -4.57 11.63 -14.37
N GLU A 107 -4.58 11.16 -15.61
CA GLU A 107 -4.62 12.00 -16.82
C GLU A 107 -6.04 12.24 -17.36
N GLY A 108 -7.06 11.55 -16.84
CA GLY A 108 -8.45 11.80 -17.18
C GLY A 108 -8.97 13.06 -16.50
N GLU A 109 -9.43 14.04 -17.25
CA GLU A 109 -9.83 15.37 -16.73
C GLU A 109 -10.84 15.28 -15.59
N GLU A 110 -11.97 14.57 -15.77
CA GLU A 110 -13.00 14.45 -14.73
C GLU A 110 -12.57 13.54 -13.58
N THR A 111 -12.06 12.34 -13.90
CA THR A 111 -11.69 11.34 -12.89
C THR A 111 -10.44 11.77 -12.11
N GLY A 112 -9.48 12.38 -12.82
CA GLY A 112 -8.24 12.86 -12.22
C GLY A 112 -8.51 13.98 -11.21
N SER A 113 -9.35 14.95 -11.56
CA SER A 113 -9.73 16.07 -10.70
C SER A 113 -10.57 15.61 -9.50
N ALA A 114 -11.57 14.74 -9.71
CA ALA A 114 -12.39 14.23 -8.61
C ALA A 114 -11.54 13.50 -7.56
N TRP A 115 -10.63 12.64 -8.01
CA TRP A 115 -9.77 11.89 -7.08
C TRP A 115 -8.67 12.74 -6.44
N ALA A 116 -8.22 13.80 -7.10
CA ALA A 116 -7.34 14.79 -6.48
C ALA A 116 -8.04 15.52 -5.34
N ASN A 117 -9.30 15.91 -5.57
CA ASN A 117 -10.12 16.61 -4.58
C ASN A 117 -10.50 15.75 -3.36
N ASP A 118 -10.57 14.42 -3.53
CA ASP A 118 -10.81 13.50 -2.43
C ASP A 118 -9.61 13.37 -1.47
N ASN A 119 -8.42 13.77 -1.88
CA ASN A 119 -7.26 13.84 -1.00
C ASN A 119 -7.27 15.15 -0.20
N LEU A 120 -7.02 15.11 1.10
CA LEU A 120 -6.90 16.32 1.92
C LEU A 120 -5.78 17.25 1.43
N VAL A 121 -4.71 16.68 0.87
CA VAL A 121 -3.60 17.43 0.24
C VAL A 121 -4.02 18.08 -1.09
N GLY A 122 -5.17 17.73 -1.66
CA GLY A 122 -5.75 18.36 -2.85
C GLY A 122 -5.07 18.03 -4.17
N ARG A 123 -4.26 16.98 -4.23
CA ARG A 123 -3.58 16.53 -5.46
C ARG A 123 -3.34 15.02 -5.46
N TRP A 124 -3.05 14.49 -6.62
CA TRP A 124 -2.42 13.17 -6.73
C TRP A 124 -1.03 13.21 -6.09
N GLY A 125 -0.68 12.12 -5.40
CA GLY A 125 0.71 11.90 -4.99
C GLY A 125 1.59 11.63 -6.21
N LYS A 126 2.87 11.93 -6.08
CA LYS A 126 3.92 11.57 -7.05
C LYS A 126 4.72 10.39 -6.51
N PRO A 127 5.40 9.60 -7.37
CA PRO A 127 6.31 8.53 -6.89
C PRO A 127 7.31 9.02 -5.83
N GLU A 128 7.81 10.25 -5.96
CA GLU A 128 8.75 10.87 -5.04
C GLU A 128 8.18 11.09 -3.63
N ASP A 129 6.85 11.24 -3.50
CA ASP A 129 6.19 11.37 -2.19
C ASP A 129 6.35 10.10 -1.32
N ILE A 130 6.68 8.95 -1.94
CA ILE A 130 6.91 7.68 -1.24
C ILE A 130 8.35 7.58 -0.70
N ASN A 131 9.31 8.27 -1.32
CA ASN A 131 10.75 8.09 -1.07
C ASN A 131 11.10 8.29 0.42
N GLY A 132 10.57 9.32 1.06
CA GLY A 132 10.86 9.59 2.47
C GLY A 132 10.47 8.44 3.39
N ALA A 133 9.31 7.82 3.16
CA ALA A 133 8.87 6.67 3.96
C ALA A 133 9.75 5.43 3.70
N VAL A 134 10.18 5.20 2.45
CA VAL A 134 11.09 4.09 2.10
C VAL A 134 12.44 4.28 2.78
N VAL A 135 13.05 5.46 2.65
CA VAL A 135 14.36 5.76 3.26
C VAL A 135 14.29 5.64 4.78
N PHE A 136 13.26 6.20 5.40
CA PHE A 136 13.04 6.10 6.85
C PHE A 136 12.94 4.63 7.31
N LEU A 137 12.09 3.83 6.67
CA LEU A 137 11.93 2.42 7.05
C LEU A 137 13.15 1.55 6.74
N ALA A 138 13.97 1.95 5.78
CA ALA A 138 15.20 1.23 5.41
C ALA A 138 16.36 1.56 6.35
N SER A 139 16.34 2.71 7.02
CA SER A 139 17.43 3.22 7.86
C SER A 139 17.27 2.82 9.33
N ASP A 140 18.29 3.09 10.13
CA ASP A 140 18.30 2.88 11.58
C ASP A 140 17.40 3.86 12.34
N GLU A 141 16.98 4.96 11.72
CA GLU A 141 15.98 5.88 12.27
C GLU A 141 14.66 5.19 12.62
N SER A 142 14.37 4.05 12.00
CA SER A 142 13.22 3.21 12.28
C SER A 142 13.56 1.93 13.05
N SER A 143 14.67 1.92 13.80
CA SER A 143 15.17 0.72 14.51
C SER A 143 14.16 0.13 15.52
N PHE A 144 13.24 0.94 16.05
CA PHE A 144 12.19 0.50 16.98
C PHE A 144 10.82 0.33 16.30
N ILE A 145 10.79 0.26 14.94
CA ILE A 145 9.55 0.12 14.15
C ILE A 145 9.59 -1.19 13.38
N THR A 146 8.69 -2.11 13.73
CA THR A 146 8.42 -3.36 13.01
C THR A 146 6.95 -3.74 13.13
N GLY A 147 6.38 -4.43 12.14
CA GLY A 147 4.96 -4.79 12.07
C GLY A 147 4.02 -3.61 11.79
N SER A 148 4.56 -2.45 11.53
CA SER A 148 3.84 -1.20 11.27
C SER A 148 3.57 -1.00 9.78
N ASP A 149 2.67 -0.05 9.46
CA ASP A 149 2.40 0.38 8.08
C ASP A 149 2.31 1.90 8.00
N ILE A 150 3.14 2.51 7.16
CA ILE A 150 3.13 3.94 6.90
C ILE A 150 2.19 4.23 5.72
N LYS A 151 1.16 5.01 5.98
CA LYS A 151 0.23 5.46 4.96
C LYS A 151 0.77 6.72 4.29
N VAL A 152 0.98 6.67 2.97
CA VAL A 152 1.42 7.80 2.15
C VAL A 152 0.32 8.04 1.11
N GLU A 153 -0.75 8.74 1.52
CA GLU A 153 -2.03 8.66 0.82
C GLU A 153 -2.79 10.01 0.77
N GLY A 154 -2.14 11.10 1.16
CA GLY A 154 -2.70 12.45 1.07
C GLY A 154 -3.91 12.71 1.99
N GLY A 155 -4.07 11.91 3.07
CA GLY A 155 -5.19 12.04 4.00
C GLY A 155 -6.49 11.36 3.54
N TRP A 156 -6.45 10.56 2.48
CA TRP A 156 -7.63 9.86 1.95
C TRP A 156 -8.38 9.02 2.99
N LEU A 157 -7.65 8.30 3.86
CA LEU A 157 -8.26 7.46 4.89
C LEU A 157 -8.67 8.24 6.15
N ALA A 158 -8.20 9.48 6.30
CA ALA A 158 -8.53 10.31 7.45
C ALA A 158 -9.91 10.96 7.32
N ALA A 159 -10.35 11.26 6.09
CA ALA A 159 -11.66 11.85 5.84
C ALA A 159 -12.31 11.21 4.60
N ARG A 160 -13.63 11.04 4.63
CA ARG A 160 -14.40 10.50 3.49
C ARG A 160 -14.64 11.50 2.38
N ALA A 161 -14.56 12.79 2.70
CA ALA A 161 -14.73 13.88 1.76
C ALA A 161 -13.95 15.08 2.28
N ARG A 162 -13.46 15.89 1.37
CA ARG A 162 -12.96 17.22 1.70
C ARG A 162 -14.13 18.02 2.28
N VAL A 163 -13.99 18.48 3.50
CA VAL A 163 -14.97 19.37 4.10
C VAL A 163 -14.90 20.67 3.31
N GLY A 164 -15.98 21.07 2.64
CA GLY A 164 -16.04 22.36 1.94
C GLY A 164 -15.76 23.50 2.92
N GLU A 165 -15.23 24.61 2.41
CA GLU A 165 -14.91 25.79 3.24
C GLU A 165 -16.11 26.29 4.06
N GLU A 166 -17.34 26.01 3.62
CA GLU A 166 -18.60 26.35 4.32
C GLU A 166 -18.89 25.50 5.56
N ALA A 167 -18.20 24.36 5.75
CA ALA A 167 -18.37 23.50 6.93
C ALA A 167 -17.42 23.86 8.08
N ILE A 168 -16.58 24.87 7.92
CA ILE A 168 -15.75 25.42 8.97
C ILE A 168 -16.58 26.44 9.75
N ILE A 169 -17.41 25.89 10.66
CA ILE A 169 -17.79 26.51 11.94
C ILE A 169 -18.22 27.98 11.82
N SER A 170 -19.50 28.18 11.66
CA SER A 170 -20.12 29.35 12.27
C SER A 170 -20.12 29.10 13.79
N ASP A 171 -19.32 29.85 14.52
CA ASP A 171 -19.41 29.98 15.98
C ASP A 171 -20.79 30.45 16.40
#